data_ab4284ced8352ca434dd8f63607fe0d4
#
_entry.id   ab4284ced8352ca434dd8f63607fe0d4
#
_cell.length_a   1.000
_cell.length_b   1.000
_cell.length_c   1.000
_cell.angle_alpha   90.00
_cell.angle_beta   90.00
_cell.angle_gamma   90.00
#
_symmetry.space_group_name_H-M   'P 1'
#
loop_
_entity.id
_entity.type
_entity.pdbx_description
1 polymer ?
#
loop_
_entity_poly.entity_id
_entity_poly.type
_entity_poly.pdbx_seq_one_letter_code
_entity_poly.pdbx_strand_id
1 'polypeptide(L)'
;PGMMDTILNLGLNDKTVKALANKTSNGRFAKDSYRRFIQMYGNVVLGVENYHFEELIENYKLTKGVLLDTDLDEDDWDGLIKDFKNIVKEKTKKEFPQDVYKQLLGAISAVFLSWDSNRAKIYRKLNQIPSEWGTAVNVQSMVFGNMGNNCATGVVFTRNPSDGSN
;
A
#
# COMPACT_ATOMS: atom_id res chain seq x y z
N PRO A 1 -5.26 15.96 -1.33
CA PRO A 1 -4.21 14.94 -1.48
C PRO A 1 -3.13 15.10 -0.40
N GLY A 2 -2.64 13.96 0.16
CA GLY A 2 -1.59 13.97 1.20
C GLY A 2 -2.05 14.22 2.63
N MET A 3 -3.27 14.68 2.86
CA MET A 3 -3.79 14.89 4.21
C MET A 3 -4.31 13.60 4.85
N MET A 4 -5.12 12.85 4.11
CA MET A 4 -5.76 11.61 4.56
C MET A 4 -4.97 10.38 4.15
N ASP A 5 -5.19 9.27 4.83
CA ASP A 5 -4.59 8.00 4.45
C ASP A 5 -5.25 7.42 3.18
N THR A 6 -4.48 6.62 2.46
CA THR A 6 -4.91 5.91 1.26
C THR A 6 -4.50 4.45 1.39
N ILE A 7 -5.35 3.53 0.97
CA ILE A 7 -5.04 2.11 0.91
C ILE A 7 -5.12 1.66 -0.54
N LEU A 8 -3.99 1.22 -1.09
CA LEU A 8 -3.86 0.73 -2.45
C LEU A 8 -3.98 -0.79 -2.50
N ASN A 9 -4.32 -1.32 -3.68
CA ASN A 9 -4.41 -2.77 -3.95
C ASN A 9 -5.45 -3.51 -3.08
N LEU A 10 -6.44 -2.78 -2.55
CA LEU A 10 -7.50 -3.36 -1.73
C LEU A 10 -8.24 -4.48 -2.47
N GLY A 11 -8.54 -5.55 -1.76
CA GLY A 11 -9.20 -6.74 -2.31
C GLY A 11 -8.23 -7.84 -2.73
N LEU A 12 -6.91 -7.63 -2.68
CA LEU A 12 -5.95 -8.71 -2.87
C LEU A 12 -5.95 -9.65 -1.66
N ASN A 13 -5.97 -10.93 -1.96
CA ASN A 13 -5.87 -12.04 -1.01
C ASN A 13 -5.25 -13.26 -1.72
N ASP A 14 -5.13 -14.38 -1.04
CA ASP A 14 -4.49 -15.60 -1.58
C ASP A 14 -5.19 -16.17 -2.82
N LYS A 15 -6.46 -15.83 -3.03
CA LYS A 15 -7.23 -16.23 -4.21
C LYS A 15 -7.13 -15.18 -5.33
N THR A 16 -7.32 -13.91 -5.00
CA THR A 16 -7.39 -12.84 -6.01
C THR A 16 -6.02 -12.49 -6.58
N VAL A 17 -4.92 -12.69 -5.82
CA VAL A 17 -3.55 -12.53 -6.36
C VAL A 17 -3.27 -13.52 -7.49
N LYS A 18 -3.74 -14.76 -7.39
CA LYS A 18 -3.60 -15.77 -8.45
C LYS A 18 -4.42 -15.38 -9.69
N ALA A 19 -5.62 -14.85 -9.48
CA ALA A 19 -6.45 -14.35 -10.58
C ALA A 19 -5.78 -13.16 -11.29
N LEU A 20 -5.15 -12.25 -10.55
CA LEU A 20 -4.39 -11.13 -11.11
C LEU A 20 -3.17 -11.62 -11.88
N ALA A 21 -2.40 -12.56 -11.33
CA ALA A 21 -1.25 -13.16 -12.01
C ALA A 21 -1.65 -13.81 -13.35
N ASN A 22 -2.72 -14.59 -13.35
CA ASN A 22 -3.24 -15.22 -14.56
C ASN A 22 -3.72 -14.20 -15.60
N LYS A 23 -4.46 -13.17 -15.16
CA LYS A 23 -4.99 -12.12 -16.04
C LYS A 23 -3.91 -11.28 -16.70
N THR A 24 -2.81 -11.04 -16.00
CA THR A 24 -1.70 -10.21 -16.48
C THR A 24 -0.56 -11.01 -17.11
N SER A 25 -0.59 -12.34 -16.97
CA SER A 25 0.53 -13.23 -17.29
C SER A 25 1.84 -12.78 -16.62
N ASN A 26 1.74 -12.18 -15.44
CA ASN A 26 2.85 -11.61 -14.69
C ASN A 26 2.70 -11.90 -13.18
N GLY A 27 3.20 -13.07 -12.76
CA GLY A 27 3.13 -13.51 -11.38
C GLY A 27 3.92 -12.59 -10.43
N ARG A 28 5.10 -12.16 -10.87
CA ARG A 28 5.95 -11.25 -10.09
C ARG A 28 5.22 -9.94 -9.76
N PHE A 29 4.60 -9.30 -10.75
CA PHE A 29 3.80 -8.09 -10.56
C PHE A 29 2.64 -8.29 -9.59
N ALA A 30 1.91 -9.40 -9.74
CA ALA A 30 0.75 -9.68 -8.89
C ALA A 30 1.17 -9.89 -7.43
N LYS A 31 2.26 -10.62 -7.19
CA LYS A 31 2.78 -10.90 -5.85
C LYS A 31 3.40 -9.66 -5.21
N ASP A 32 4.14 -8.82 -5.94
CA ASP A 32 4.63 -7.53 -5.45
C ASP A 32 3.45 -6.60 -5.07
N SER A 33 2.39 -6.57 -5.89
CA SER A 33 1.18 -5.80 -5.56
C SER A 33 0.51 -6.30 -4.27
N TYR A 34 0.48 -7.62 -4.07
CA TYR A 34 -0.09 -8.21 -2.85
C TYR A 34 0.78 -7.94 -1.63
N ARG A 35 2.11 -8.08 -1.74
CA ARG A 35 3.04 -7.73 -0.67
C ARG A 35 2.86 -6.27 -0.25
N ARG A 36 2.80 -5.33 -1.23
CA ARG A 36 2.55 -3.90 -0.96
C ARG A 36 1.22 -3.67 -0.26
N PHE A 37 0.18 -4.41 -0.63
CA PHE A 37 -1.11 -4.33 0.04
C PHE A 37 -1.03 -4.80 1.50
N ILE A 38 -0.37 -5.94 1.77
CA ILE A 38 -0.21 -6.44 3.15
C ILE A 38 0.56 -5.43 4.02
N GLN A 39 1.64 -4.86 3.51
CA GLN A 39 2.41 -3.82 4.18
C GLN A 39 1.57 -2.58 4.49
N MET A 40 0.91 -2.02 3.47
CA MET A 40 0.11 -0.81 3.63
C MET A 40 -1.10 -1.02 4.53
N TYR A 41 -1.84 -2.11 4.35
CA TYR A 41 -2.98 -2.47 5.19
C TYR A 41 -2.53 -2.79 6.62
N GLY A 42 -1.45 -3.52 6.76
CA GLY A 42 -0.83 -3.82 8.05
C GLY A 42 -0.46 -2.57 8.82
N ASN A 43 0.15 -1.60 8.15
CA ASN A 43 0.54 -0.34 8.77
C ASN A 43 -0.66 0.57 9.05
N VAL A 44 -1.45 0.91 8.03
CA VAL A 44 -2.50 1.94 8.12
C VAL A 44 -3.73 1.44 8.87
N VAL A 45 -4.14 0.19 8.66
CA VAL A 45 -5.39 -0.34 9.21
C VAL A 45 -5.17 -1.12 10.49
N LEU A 46 -4.09 -1.91 10.55
CA LEU A 46 -3.84 -2.82 11.68
C LEU A 46 -2.83 -2.26 12.69
N GLY A 47 -2.19 -1.13 12.39
CA GLY A 47 -1.26 -0.43 13.30
C GLY A 47 0.09 -1.13 13.48
N VAL A 48 0.49 -1.99 12.54
CA VAL A 48 1.82 -2.61 12.54
C VAL A 48 2.83 -1.61 12.02
N GLU A 49 3.90 -1.37 12.75
CA GLU A 49 4.91 -0.41 12.36
C GLU A 49 5.65 -0.80 11.07
N ASN A 50 5.84 0.16 10.17
CA ASN A 50 6.35 -0.09 8.82
C ASN A 50 7.77 -0.69 8.81
N TYR A 51 8.60 -0.36 9.80
CA TYR A 51 9.98 -0.83 9.86
C TYR A 51 10.09 -2.36 9.91
N HIS A 52 9.11 -3.08 10.49
CA HIS A 52 9.10 -4.53 10.51
C HIS A 52 9.04 -5.15 9.11
N PHE A 53 8.28 -4.52 8.21
CA PHE A 53 8.17 -4.94 6.83
C PHE A 53 9.42 -4.59 6.02
N GLU A 54 9.95 -3.38 6.23
CA GLU A 54 11.17 -2.93 5.55
C GLU A 54 12.39 -3.79 5.92
N GLU A 55 12.54 -4.14 7.19
CA GLU A 55 13.61 -5.02 7.66
C GLU A 55 13.60 -6.39 6.96
N LEU A 56 12.40 -6.96 6.75
CA LEU A 56 12.29 -8.22 6.01
C LEU A 56 12.73 -8.07 4.55
N ILE A 57 12.31 -7.01 3.87
CA ILE A 57 12.71 -6.75 2.48
C ILE A 57 14.23 -6.63 2.39
N GLU A 58 14.84 -5.85 3.28
CA GLU A 58 16.30 -5.69 3.31
C GLU A 58 17.02 -7.02 3.56
N ASN A 59 16.52 -7.85 4.45
CA ASN A 59 17.09 -9.17 4.73
C ASN A 59 17.01 -10.10 3.50
N TYR A 60 15.91 -10.07 2.75
CA TYR A 60 15.81 -10.84 1.50
C TYR A 60 16.79 -10.33 0.45
N LYS A 61 16.92 -9.02 0.28
CA LYS A 61 17.90 -8.41 -0.65
C LYS A 61 19.33 -8.78 -0.27
N LEU A 62 19.68 -8.67 1.02
CA LEU A 62 21.00 -9.05 1.53
C LEU A 62 21.31 -10.53 1.29
N THR A 63 20.37 -11.42 1.59
CA THR A 63 20.54 -12.86 1.40
C THR A 63 20.74 -13.22 -0.07
N LYS A 64 20.05 -12.50 -0.97
CA LYS A 64 20.16 -12.71 -2.42
C LYS A 64 21.33 -11.97 -3.05
N GLY A 65 21.94 -11.02 -2.34
CA GLY A 65 23.04 -10.20 -2.84
C GLY A 65 22.62 -9.16 -3.89
N VAL A 66 21.37 -8.64 -3.78
CA VAL A 66 20.81 -7.63 -4.69
C VAL A 66 20.54 -6.31 -3.95
N LEU A 67 20.42 -5.21 -4.70
CA LEU A 67 20.24 -3.88 -4.12
C LEU A 67 18.81 -3.34 -4.29
N LEU A 68 18.14 -3.70 -5.36
CA LEU A 68 16.84 -3.13 -5.72
C LEU A 68 15.72 -4.15 -5.50
N ASP A 69 14.55 -3.66 -5.09
CA ASP A 69 13.32 -4.47 -5.01
C ASP A 69 12.95 -5.09 -6.38
N THR A 70 13.36 -4.45 -7.48
CA THR A 70 13.15 -4.94 -8.84
C THR A 70 13.93 -6.21 -9.15
N ASP A 71 14.99 -6.50 -8.40
CA ASP A 71 15.84 -7.67 -8.59
C ASP A 71 15.30 -8.91 -7.84
N LEU A 72 14.30 -8.71 -6.99
CA LEU A 72 13.58 -9.80 -6.33
C LEU A 72 12.61 -10.46 -7.32
N ASP A 73 12.63 -11.78 -7.35
CA ASP A 73 11.80 -12.58 -8.25
C ASP A 73 10.46 -13.00 -7.63
N GLU A 74 9.74 -13.85 -8.32
CA GLU A 74 8.43 -14.29 -7.91
C GLU A 74 8.44 -15.14 -6.65
N ASP A 75 9.49 -15.97 -6.46
CA ASP A 75 9.62 -16.85 -5.30
C ASP A 75 10.03 -16.06 -4.05
N ASP A 76 10.85 -15.03 -4.21
CA ASP A 76 11.18 -14.10 -3.13
C ASP A 76 9.93 -13.40 -2.60
N TRP A 77 9.05 -12.95 -3.50
CA TRP A 77 7.79 -12.33 -3.11
C TRP A 77 6.84 -13.29 -2.41
N ASP A 78 6.80 -14.57 -2.79
CA ASP A 78 6.03 -15.58 -2.06
C ASP A 78 6.53 -15.77 -0.63
N GLY A 79 7.84 -15.83 -0.44
CA GLY A 79 8.46 -15.86 0.88
C GLY A 79 8.10 -14.63 1.72
N LEU A 80 8.30 -13.44 1.16
CA LEU A 80 8.00 -12.18 1.83
C LEU A 80 6.51 -12.03 2.19
N ILE A 81 5.58 -12.43 1.32
CA ILE A 81 4.14 -12.44 1.60
C ILE A 81 3.82 -13.28 2.83
N LYS A 82 4.44 -14.46 2.93
CA LYS A 82 4.27 -15.34 4.08
C LYS A 82 4.80 -14.69 5.37
N ASP A 83 6.00 -14.12 5.30
CA ASP A 83 6.63 -13.50 6.46
C ASP A 83 5.90 -12.21 6.90
N PHE A 84 5.41 -11.42 5.95
CA PHE A 84 4.55 -10.26 6.25
C PHE A 84 3.27 -10.65 6.99
N LYS A 85 2.61 -11.74 6.56
CA LYS A 85 1.44 -12.26 7.28
C LYS A 85 1.78 -12.76 8.67
N ASN A 86 2.95 -13.39 8.83
CA ASN A 86 3.44 -13.84 10.13
C ASN A 86 3.67 -12.66 11.08
N ILE A 87 4.29 -11.57 10.60
CA ILE A 87 4.45 -10.33 11.39
C ILE A 87 3.09 -9.75 11.78
N VAL A 88 2.16 -9.63 10.83
CA VAL A 88 0.81 -9.15 11.14
C VAL A 88 0.18 -10.00 12.25
N LYS A 89 0.24 -11.32 12.13
CA LYS A 89 -0.30 -12.24 13.15
C LYS A 89 0.41 -12.08 14.49
N GLU A 90 1.72 -11.96 14.50
CA GLU A 90 2.52 -11.78 15.72
C GLU A 90 2.14 -10.49 16.45
N LYS A 91 2.08 -9.37 15.72
CA LYS A 91 1.83 -8.04 16.31
C LYS A 91 0.38 -7.80 16.68
N THR A 92 -0.56 -8.30 15.89
CA THR A 92 -2.00 -8.05 16.09
C THR A 92 -2.74 -9.18 16.79
N LYS A 93 -2.11 -10.36 16.90
CA LYS A 93 -2.73 -11.62 17.35
C LYS A 93 -3.90 -12.08 16.45
N LYS A 94 -3.98 -11.55 15.23
CA LYS A 94 -5.02 -11.88 14.24
C LYS A 94 -4.38 -12.19 12.91
N GLU A 95 -4.98 -13.10 12.15
CA GLU A 95 -4.58 -13.39 10.78
C GLU A 95 -4.86 -12.17 9.87
N PHE A 96 -4.03 -12.00 8.83
CA PHE A 96 -4.29 -11.01 7.80
C PHE A 96 -5.63 -11.33 7.10
N PRO A 97 -6.57 -10.37 7.01
CA PRO A 97 -7.92 -10.63 6.53
C PRO A 97 -7.93 -11.06 5.07
N GLN A 98 -8.55 -12.21 4.79
CA GLN A 98 -8.72 -12.74 3.43
C GLN A 98 -10.10 -12.40 2.83
N ASP A 99 -11.04 -11.95 3.65
CA ASP A 99 -12.36 -11.50 3.23
C ASP A 99 -12.27 -10.06 2.70
N VAL A 100 -12.66 -9.85 1.43
CA VAL A 100 -12.56 -8.55 0.76
C VAL A 100 -13.47 -7.48 1.37
N TYR A 101 -14.61 -7.87 1.91
CA TYR A 101 -15.51 -6.93 2.59
C TYR A 101 -14.97 -6.51 3.95
N LYS A 102 -14.35 -7.42 4.70
CA LYS A 102 -13.65 -7.06 5.94
C LYS A 102 -12.48 -6.12 5.66
N GLN A 103 -11.73 -6.36 4.59
CA GLN A 103 -10.66 -5.44 4.15
C GLN A 103 -11.24 -4.06 3.82
N LEU A 104 -12.33 -4.00 3.05
CA LEU A 104 -12.97 -2.75 2.65
C LEU A 104 -13.46 -1.95 3.86
N LEU A 105 -14.19 -2.57 4.77
CA LEU A 105 -14.69 -1.89 5.97
C LEU A 105 -13.56 -1.41 6.88
N GLY A 106 -12.50 -2.21 7.04
CA GLY A 106 -11.30 -1.81 7.78
C GLY A 106 -10.61 -0.60 7.14
N ALA A 107 -10.45 -0.60 5.83
CA ALA A 107 -9.85 0.52 5.08
C ALA A 107 -10.69 1.80 5.19
N ILE A 108 -12.02 1.72 5.02
CA ILE A 108 -12.94 2.86 5.18
C ILE A 108 -12.81 3.44 6.59
N SER A 109 -12.82 2.59 7.62
CA SER A 109 -12.67 3.03 9.01
C SER A 109 -11.33 3.73 9.24
N ALA A 110 -10.23 3.19 8.70
CA ALA A 110 -8.91 3.80 8.84
C ALA A 110 -8.82 5.16 8.16
N VAL A 111 -9.43 5.32 6.97
CA VAL A 111 -9.47 6.63 6.29
C VAL A 111 -10.27 7.64 7.11
N PHE A 112 -11.42 7.29 7.67
CA PHE A 112 -12.17 8.19 8.55
C PHE A 112 -11.36 8.57 9.80
N LEU A 113 -10.70 7.60 10.45
CA LEU A 113 -9.87 7.86 11.63
C LEU A 113 -8.66 8.75 11.30
N SER A 114 -8.13 8.68 10.08
CA SER A 114 -6.99 9.51 9.66
C SER A 114 -7.31 11.00 9.61
N TRP A 115 -8.59 11.41 9.63
CA TRP A 115 -9.04 12.80 9.83
C TRP A 115 -8.49 13.40 11.12
N ASP A 116 -8.37 12.59 12.17
CA ASP A 116 -7.89 13.04 13.49
C ASP A 116 -6.39 12.80 13.71
N SER A 117 -5.66 12.35 12.68
CA SER A 117 -4.21 12.26 12.73
C SER A 117 -3.54 13.62 12.92
N ASN A 118 -2.36 13.66 13.53
CA ASN A 118 -1.61 14.90 13.71
C ASN A 118 -1.32 15.60 12.38
N ARG A 119 -0.97 14.85 11.35
CA ARG A 119 -0.74 15.36 9.99
C ARG A 119 -1.99 16.07 9.44
N ALA A 120 -3.15 15.44 9.55
CA ALA A 120 -4.40 15.99 9.05
C ALA A 120 -4.82 17.25 9.84
N LYS A 121 -4.64 17.27 11.17
CA LYS A 121 -4.90 18.44 12.01
C LYS A 121 -4.01 19.62 11.64
N ILE A 122 -2.72 19.41 11.45
CA ILE A 122 -1.78 20.45 11.02
C ILE A 122 -2.15 20.98 9.63
N TYR A 123 -2.44 20.07 8.68
CA TYR A 123 -2.85 20.46 7.32
C TYR A 123 -4.11 21.32 7.33
N ARG A 124 -5.15 20.92 8.09
CA ARG A 124 -6.38 21.72 8.22
C ARG A 124 -6.11 23.10 8.78
N LYS A 125 -5.30 23.18 9.84
CA LYS A 125 -4.94 24.48 10.45
C LYS A 125 -4.25 25.40 9.47
N LEU A 126 -3.28 24.89 8.70
CA LEU A 126 -2.55 25.69 7.71
C LEU A 126 -3.42 26.15 6.53
N ASN A 127 -4.40 25.34 6.14
CA ASN A 127 -5.28 25.62 5.00
C ASN A 127 -6.64 26.18 5.43
N GLN A 128 -6.82 26.54 6.70
CA GLN A 128 -8.06 27.13 7.25
C GLN A 128 -9.31 26.27 6.99
N ILE A 129 -9.16 24.94 7.05
CA ILE A 129 -10.23 23.97 6.86
C ILE A 129 -10.91 23.73 8.21
N PRO A 130 -12.24 23.99 8.36
CA PRO A 130 -12.98 23.73 9.58
C PRO A 130 -12.94 22.27 10.02
N SER A 131 -12.68 22.03 11.31
CA SER A 131 -12.56 20.65 11.82
C SER A 131 -13.90 19.90 11.86
N GLU A 132 -15.00 20.62 11.92
CA GLU A 132 -16.37 20.09 11.92
C GLU A 132 -16.85 19.57 10.56
N TRP A 133 -16.14 19.83 9.48
CA TRP A 133 -16.57 19.35 8.16
C TRP A 133 -16.49 17.83 7.99
N GLY A 134 -15.54 17.17 8.64
CA GLY A 134 -15.31 15.75 8.46
C GLY A 134 -14.71 15.42 7.08
N THR A 135 -14.80 14.17 6.69
CA THR A 135 -14.25 13.67 5.42
C THR A 135 -15.14 12.67 4.74
N ALA A 136 -14.86 12.36 3.49
CA ALA A 136 -15.48 11.29 2.71
C ALA A 136 -14.43 10.28 2.24
N VAL A 137 -14.89 9.08 1.87
CA VAL A 137 -14.05 8.01 1.34
C VAL A 137 -14.48 7.69 -0.08
N ASN A 138 -13.54 7.70 -1.01
CA ASN A 138 -13.73 7.23 -2.37
C ASN A 138 -13.13 5.83 -2.53
N VAL A 139 -13.91 4.91 -3.10
CA VAL A 139 -13.44 3.58 -3.51
C VAL A 139 -13.43 3.56 -5.04
N GLN A 140 -12.23 3.39 -5.61
CA GLN A 140 -12.12 3.40 -7.07
C GLN A 140 -11.24 2.26 -7.57
N SER A 141 -11.47 1.86 -8.81
CA SER A 141 -10.69 0.81 -9.46
C SER A 141 -9.23 1.21 -9.59
N MET A 142 -8.33 0.25 -9.30
CA MET A 142 -6.89 0.43 -9.51
C MET A 142 -6.54 0.44 -10.99
N VAL A 143 -5.66 1.36 -11.37
CA VAL A 143 -4.96 1.38 -12.67
C VAL A 143 -3.47 1.18 -12.39
N PHE A 144 -2.86 0.22 -13.08
CA PHE A 144 -1.49 -0.19 -12.82
C PHE A 144 -0.54 0.33 -13.90
N GLY A 145 0.36 1.23 -13.52
CA GLY A 145 1.41 1.72 -14.40
C GLY A 145 2.66 0.84 -14.47
N ASN A 146 2.67 -0.29 -13.76
CA ASN A 146 3.78 -1.24 -13.65
C ASN A 146 3.38 -2.69 -14.01
N MET A 147 2.28 -2.87 -14.72
CA MET A 147 1.75 -4.19 -15.07
C MET A 147 2.57 -4.89 -16.15
N GLY A 148 3.25 -4.13 -17.01
CA GLY A 148 4.07 -4.66 -18.09
C GLY A 148 4.85 -3.55 -18.80
N ASN A 149 5.64 -3.93 -19.82
CA ASN A 149 6.54 -3.02 -20.54
C ASN A 149 5.83 -1.91 -21.34
N ASN A 150 4.53 -2.03 -21.58
CA ASN A 150 3.69 -1.06 -22.26
C ASN A 150 2.85 -0.20 -21.30
N CYS A 151 3.16 -0.23 -20.02
CA CYS A 151 2.50 0.55 -18.99
C CYS A 151 3.47 1.57 -18.41
N ALA A 152 2.94 2.72 -17.99
CA ALA A 152 3.73 3.75 -17.34
C ALA A 152 2.90 4.50 -16.29
N THR A 153 3.60 5.05 -15.30
CA THR A 153 3.06 6.01 -14.33
C THR A 153 3.98 7.21 -14.31
N GLY A 154 3.43 8.39 -14.24
CA GLY A 154 4.21 9.62 -14.18
C GLY A 154 3.46 10.75 -13.50
N VAL A 155 4.20 11.82 -13.21
CA VAL A 155 3.66 13.08 -12.68
C VAL A 155 4.04 14.17 -13.65
N VAL A 156 3.07 14.99 -14.03
CA VAL A 156 3.28 16.15 -14.91
C VAL A 156 3.01 17.41 -14.10
N PHE A 157 3.94 18.33 -14.16
CA PHE A 157 3.79 19.66 -13.58
C PHE A 157 3.60 20.68 -14.70
N THR A 158 2.68 21.60 -14.51
CA THR A 158 2.48 22.74 -15.45
C THR A 158 3.52 23.83 -15.27
N ARG A 159 4.28 23.78 -14.18
CA ARG A 159 5.39 24.65 -13.84
C ARG A 159 6.44 23.88 -13.06
N ASN A 160 7.67 24.36 -13.04
CA ASN A 160 8.72 23.81 -12.20
C ASN A 160 8.26 23.86 -10.72
N PRO A 161 8.18 22.72 -10.02
CA PRO A 161 7.71 22.70 -8.63
C PRO A 161 8.66 23.38 -7.63
N SER A 162 9.92 23.62 -8.01
CA SER A 162 10.93 24.21 -7.12
C SER A 162 10.91 25.74 -7.14
N ASP A 163 10.69 26.34 -8.31
CA ASP A 163 10.81 27.80 -8.48
C ASP A 163 9.62 28.46 -9.21
N GLY A 164 8.66 27.68 -9.68
CA GLY A 164 7.47 28.17 -10.37
C GLY A 164 7.70 28.62 -11.82
N SER A 165 8.88 28.43 -12.37
CA SER A 165 9.17 28.76 -13.79
C SER A 165 8.39 27.87 -14.76
N ASN A 166 8.14 28.37 -15.97
CA ASN A 166 7.48 27.62 -17.05
C ASN A 166 8.46 26.65 -17.70
#